data_9d842258a157a3b3e52b24cd627d988d
#
_entry.id   9d842258a157a3b3e52b24cd627d988d
#
_cell.length_a   1.000
_cell.length_b   1.000
_cell.length_c   1.000
_cell.angle_alpha   90.00
_cell.angle_beta   90.00
_cell.angle_gamma   90.00
#
_symmetry.space_group_name_H-M   'P 1'
#
loop_
_entity.id
_entity.type
_entity.pdbx_description
1 polymer ?
#
loop_
_entity_poly.entity_id
_entity_poly.type
_entity_poly.pdbx_seq_one_letter_code
_entity_poly.pdbx_strand_id
1 'polypeptide(L)'
;MTFILPWLLIVVALVALLWTALRSRRGRIPSVRPLSAFDQLPAELGHSAESGSPIFFTLGSGAVGGDRTLTSIAALETVEGLADAAIAYGTPPVVAVGDPTLLPLAEDVFRRAWNRRGTPERYDPTTVQFIGVHPTVYAAGVADLLLH
;
A
#
# COMPACT_ATOMS: atom_id res chain seq x y z
N MET A 1 -46.52 3.35 17.65
CA MET A 1 -46.13 3.03 16.25
C MET A 1 -44.75 3.58 15.84
N THR A 2 -44.15 4.49 16.55
CA THR A 2 -42.85 5.14 16.20
C THR A 2 -41.59 4.28 16.39
N PHE A 3 -41.67 3.22 17.19
CA PHE A 3 -40.50 2.37 17.46
C PHE A 3 -40.26 1.25 16.42
N ILE A 4 -41.22 0.95 15.56
CA ILE A 4 -41.10 -0.13 14.58
C ILE A 4 -40.27 0.32 13.38
N LEU A 5 -40.35 1.59 12.99
CA LEU A 5 -39.65 2.15 11.84
C LEU A 5 -38.12 2.05 11.93
N PRO A 6 -37.45 2.42 13.07
CA PRO A 6 -36.00 2.28 13.17
C PRO A 6 -35.53 0.82 13.14
N TRP A 7 -36.29 -0.10 13.73
CA TRP A 7 -35.96 -1.53 13.68
C TRP A 7 -36.07 -2.09 12.27
N LEU A 8 -37.06 -1.68 11.51
CA LEU A 8 -37.22 -2.08 10.11
C LEU A 8 -36.08 -1.57 9.25
N LEU A 9 -35.62 -0.33 9.46
CA LEU A 9 -34.44 0.22 8.75
C LEU A 9 -33.15 -0.56 9.08
N ILE A 10 -32.95 -0.92 10.34
CA ILE A 10 -31.78 -1.72 10.75
C ILE A 10 -31.79 -3.10 10.08
N VAL A 11 -32.95 -3.76 10.06
CA VAL A 11 -33.10 -5.07 9.40
C VAL A 11 -32.83 -4.98 7.91
N VAL A 12 -33.37 -3.97 7.22
CA VAL A 12 -33.14 -3.75 5.79
C VAL A 12 -31.66 -3.49 5.50
N ALA A 13 -30.99 -2.66 6.32
CA ALA A 13 -29.56 -2.37 6.20
C ALA A 13 -28.72 -3.64 6.40
N LEU A 14 -29.04 -4.47 7.41
CA LEU A 14 -28.36 -5.74 7.66
C LEU A 14 -28.53 -6.72 6.51
N VAL A 15 -29.74 -6.83 5.96
CA VAL A 15 -30.02 -7.72 4.81
C VAL A 15 -29.24 -7.22 3.57
N ALA A 16 -29.21 -5.91 3.31
CA ALA A 16 -28.44 -5.34 2.21
C ALA A 16 -26.93 -5.58 2.37
N LEU A 17 -26.39 -5.41 3.58
CA LEU A 17 -24.98 -5.71 3.89
C LEU A 17 -24.67 -7.20 3.71
N LEU A 18 -25.54 -8.08 4.20
CA LEU A 18 -25.36 -9.52 4.05
C LEU A 18 -25.42 -9.94 2.58
N TRP A 19 -26.34 -9.36 1.82
CA TRP A 19 -26.48 -9.60 0.39
C TRP A 19 -25.23 -9.17 -0.38
N THR A 20 -24.73 -7.97 -0.12
CA THR A 20 -23.49 -7.46 -0.76
C THR A 20 -22.28 -8.28 -0.38
N ALA A 21 -22.14 -8.69 0.88
CA ALA A 21 -21.06 -9.55 1.35
C ALA A 21 -21.09 -10.95 0.70
N LEU A 22 -22.29 -11.55 0.60
CA LEU A 22 -22.46 -12.85 -0.07
C LEU A 22 -22.20 -12.76 -1.58
N ARG A 23 -22.60 -11.66 -2.21
CA ARG A 23 -22.35 -11.40 -3.63
C ARG A 23 -20.87 -11.18 -3.93
N SER A 24 -20.17 -10.49 -3.06
CA SER A 24 -18.72 -10.31 -3.13
C SER A 24 -17.96 -11.64 -2.98
N ARG A 25 -18.37 -12.48 -2.04
CA ARG A 25 -17.78 -13.83 -1.86
C ARG A 25 -17.98 -14.76 -3.06
N ARG A 26 -18.97 -14.52 -3.92
CA ARG A 26 -19.21 -15.29 -5.15
C ARG A 26 -18.37 -14.87 -6.34
N GLY A 27 -17.25 -14.13 -6.11
CA GLY A 27 -16.28 -13.80 -7.15
C GLY A 27 -16.74 -12.75 -8.18
N ARG A 28 -17.89 -12.09 -7.93
CA ARG A 28 -18.31 -10.93 -8.74
C ARG A 28 -17.66 -9.67 -8.19
N ILE A 29 -16.33 -9.63 -8.27
CA ILE A 29 -15.58 -8.39 -8.06
C ILE A 29 -15.97 -7.44 -9.20
N PRO A 30 -16.41 -6.21 -8.91
CA PRO A 30 -16.62 -5.22 -9.94
C PRO A 30 -15.35 -5.10 -10.78
N SER A 31 -15.48 -5.11 -12.10
CA SER A 31 -14.32 -4.94 -12.98
C SER A 31 -13.71 -3.56 -12.72
N VAL A 32 -12.59 -3.55 -12.06
CA VAL A 32 -11.80 -2.33 -11.87
C VAL A 32 -11.09 -2.03 -13.19
N ARG A 33 -11.12 -0.77 -13.63
CA ARG A 33 -10.39 -0.33 -14.82
C ARG A 33 -8.91 -0.69 -14.65
N PRO A 34 -8.31 -1.44 -15.57
CA PRO A 34 -6.88 -1.72 -15.50
C PRO A 34 -6.10 -0.41 -15.56
N LEU A 35 -5.18 -0.23 -14.63
CA LEU A 35 -4.27 0.90 -14.62
C LEU A 35 -3.02 0.48 -15.41
N SER A 36 -2.82 1.07 -16.57
CA SER A 36 -1.66 0.78 -17.45
C SER A 36 -0.30 0.95 -16.76
N ALA A 37 -0.25 1.73 -15.70
CA ALA A 37 0.96 1.88 -14.87
C ALA A 37 1.39 0.56 -14.21
N PHE A 38 0.44 -0.29 -13.81
CA PHE A 38 0.78 -1.62 -13.25
C PHE A 38 1.29 -2.60 -14.30
N ASP A 39 0.85 -2.45 -15.56
CA ASP A 39 1.32 -3.30 -16.67
C ASP A 39 2.78 -3.01 -17.03
N GLN A 40 3.26 -1.78 -16.77
CA GLN A 40 4.64 -1.34 -17.04
C GLN A 40 5.61 -1.69 -15.90
N LEU A 41 5.12 -1.96 -14.70
CA LEU A 41 5.94 -2.25 -13.53
C LEU A 41 7.00 -3.35 -13.75
N PRO A 42 6.70 -4.49 -14.37
CA PRO A 42 7.72 -5.52 -14.59
C PRO A 42 8.87 -5.02 -15.47
N ALA A 43 8.58 -4.17 -16.47
CA ALA A 43 9.61 -3.60 -17.34
C ALA A 43 10.49 -2.60 -16.58
N GLU A 44 9.88 -1.74 -15.73
CA GLU A 44 10.61 -0.79 -14.90
C GLU A 44 11.46 -1.49 -13.83
N LEU A 45 10.94 -2.57 -13.22
CA LEU A 45 11.69 -3.39 -12.27
C LEU A 45 12.88 -4.08 -12.95
N GLY A 46 12.70 -4.59 -14.19
CA GLY A 46 13.77 -5.16 -14.99
C GLY A 46 14.85 -4.13 -15.31
N HIS A 47 14.44 -2.94 -15.75
CA HIS A 47 15.36 -1.84 -16.06
C HIS A 47 16.14 -1.37 -14.81
N SER A 48 15.48 -1.26 -13.67
CA SER A 48 16.13 -0.96 -12.38
C SER A 48 17.17 -2.02 -12.02
N ALA A 49 16.85 -3.30 -12.20
CA ALA A 49 17.78 -4.39 -11.92
C ALA A 49 19.01 -4.36 -12.85
N GLU A 50 18.84 -4.02 -14.12
CA GLU A 50 19.92 -3.92 -15.10
C GLU A 50 20.79 -2.68 -14.90
N SER A 51 20.17 -1.54 -14.59
CA SER A 51 20.88 -0.28 -14.41
C SER A 51 21.51 -0.09 -13.03
N GLY A 52 21.07 -0.89 -12.03
CA GLY A 52 21.43 -0.69 -10.64
C GLY A 52 20.80 0.54 -9.99
N SER A 53 19.83 1.18 -10.67
CA SER A 53 19.14 2.36 -10.15
C SER A 53 18.04 1.97 -9.20
N PRO A 54 17.96 2.53 -7.98
CA PRO A 54 16.92 2.19 -7.03
C PRO A 54 15.54 2.67 -7.50
N ILE A 55 14.50 1.93 -7.14
CA ILE A 55 13.12 2.34 -7.36
C ILE A 55 12.62 3.05 -6.10
N PHE A 56 12.01 4.22 -6.28
CA PHE A 56 11.44 4.99 -5.19
C PHE A 56 9.92 4.90 -5.19
N PHE A 57 9.35 4.58 -4.04
CA PHE A 57 7.91 4.66 -3.79
C PHE A 57 7.60 5.69 -2.73
N THR A 58 6.51 6.39 -2.91
CA THR A 58 6.03 7.35 -1.93
C THR A 58 4.63 6.96 -1.46
N LEU A 59 4.46 6.77 -0.15
CA LEU A 59 3.15 6.55 0.46
C LEU A 59 2.38 7.86 0.70
N GLY A 60 3.02 8.99 0.39
CA GLY A 60 2.44 10.31 0.55
C GLY A 60 2.18 10.66 2.02
N SER A 61 1.25 11.59 2.26
CA SER A 61 0.83 12.04 3.58
C SER A 61 -0.31 11.19 4.16
N GLY A 62 -0.37 9.90 3.81
CA GLY A 62 -1.33 8.97 4.40
C GLY A 62 -1.05 8.79 5.89
N ALA A 63 -2.11 8.53 6.67
CA ALA A 63 -2.04 8.25 8.10
C ALA A 63 -3.02 7.14 8.47
N VAL A 64 -2.78 6.46 9.60
CA VAL A 64 -3.71 5.49 10.17
C VAL A 64 -4.37 6.10 11.40
N GLY A 65 -5.69 5.94 11.50
CA GLY A 65 -6.48 6.46 12.63
C GLY A 65 -7.37 7.66 12.30
N GLY A 66 -7.51 8.01 11.01
CA GLY A 66 -8.35 9.12 10.54
C GLY A 66 -9.11 8.79 9.25
N ASP A 67 -9.55 9.83 8.57
CA ASP A 67 -10.29 9.78 7.30
C ASP A 67 -9.48 9.16 6.15
N ARG A 68 -8.16 9.20 6.23
CA ARG A 68 -7.23 8.65 5.23
C ARG A 68 -6.83 7.19 5.45
N THR A 69 -7.31 6.57 6.53
CA THR A 69 -6.93 5.19 6.90
C THR A 69 -7.16 4.19 5.76
N LEU A 70 -8.31 4.25 5.09
CA LEU A 70 -8.61 3.32 3.99
C LEU A 70 -7.66 3.50 2.80
N THR A 71 -7.35 4.74 2.44
CA THR A 71 -6.38 5.05 1.38
C THR A 71 -4.98 4.58 1.75
N SER A 72 -4.59 4.73 3.01
CA SER A 72 -3.29 4.28 3.51
C SER A 72 -3.17 2.75 3.49
N ILE A 73 -4.22 2.02 3.87
CA ILE A 73 -4.25 0.55 3.80
C ILE A 73 -4.16 0.10 2.34
N ALA A 74 -4.93 0.69 1.42
CA ALA A 74 -4.86 0.35 0.00
C ALA A 74 -3.46 0.64 -0.60
N ALA A 75 -2.81 1.72 -0.17
CA ALA A 75 -1.44 2.02 -0.57
C ALA A 75 -0.45 0.98 -0.04
N LEU A 76 -0.59 0.54 1.22
CA LEU A 76 0.25 -0.52 1.80
C LEU A 76 0.07 -1.87 1.08
N GLU A 77 -1.15 -2.24 0.71
CA GLU A 77 -1.42 -3.45 -0.10
C GLU A 77 -0.74 -3.36 -1.47
N THR A 78 -0.77 -2.18 -2.09
CA THR A 78 -0.08 -1.93 -3.36
C THR A 78 1.44 -2.09 -3.19
N VAL A 79 2.00 -1.50 -2.13
CA VAL A 79 3.43 -1.62 -1.81
C VAL A 79 3.82 -3.07 -1.50
N GLU A 80 2.94 -3.86 -0.89
CA GLU A 80 3.21 -5.29 -0.63
C GLU A 80 3.41 -6.07 -1.93
N GLY A 81 2.53 -5.88 -2.92
CA GLY A 81 2.68 -6.49 -4.23
C GLY A 81 3.95 -6.04 -4.96
N LEU A 82 4.29 -4.75 -4.85
CA LEU A 82 5.50 -4.19 -5.42
C LEU A 82 6.78 -4.69 -4.73
N ALA A 83 6.76 -4.81 -3.41
CA ALA A 83 7.88 -5.34 -2.63
C ALA A 83 8.20 -6.78 -3.04
N ASP A 84 7.19 -7.63 -3.17
CA ASP A 84 7.38 -9.02 -3.62
C ASP A 84 7.99 -9.09 -5.04
N ALA A 85 7.53 -8.24 -5.94
CA ALA A 85 8.05 -8.17 -7.30
C ALA A 85 9.48 -7.62 -7.33
N ALA A 86 9.75 -6.50 -6.68
CA ALA A 86 11.06 -5.85 -6.65
C ALA A 86 12.15 -6.73 -6.01
N ILE A 87 11.82 -7.41 -4.91
CA ILE A 87 12.70 -8.37 -4.26
C ILE A 87 12.98 -9.57 -5.19
N ALA A 88 12.02 -9.96 -6.05
CA ALA A 88 12.24 -11.00 -7.07
C ALA A 88 13.30 -10.63 -8.08
N TYR A 89 13.31 -9.35 -8.48
CA TYR A 89 14.32 -8.82 -9.40
C TYR A 89 15.65 -8.46 -8.71
N GLY A 90 15.73 -8.58 -7.37
CA GLY A 90 16.94 -8.29 -6.59
C GLY A 90 17.19 -6.80 -6.33
N THR A 91 16.22 -5.95 -6.62
CA THR A 91 16.27 -4.50 -6.44
C THR A 91 15.22 -4.04 -5.43
N PRO A 92 15.49 -4.15 -4.12
CA PRO A 92 14.55 -3.67 -3.11
C PRO A 92 14.33 -2.16 -3.29
N PRO A 93 13.06 -1.69 -3.32
CA PRO A 93 12.78 -0.27 -3.50
C PRO A 93 13.04 0.50 -2.21
N VAL A 94 13.26 1.80 -2.33
CA VAL A 94 13.25 2.73 -1.21
C VAL A 94 11.85 3.33 -1.08
N VAL A 95 11.28 3.31 0.12
CA VAL A 95 9.92 3.79 0.38
C VAL A 95 9.95 5.00 1.31
N ALA A 96 9.43 6.11 0.81
CA ALA A 96 9.27 7.33 1.58
C ALA A 96 7.90 7.38 2.26
N VAL A 97 7.90 7.64 3.57
CA VAL A 97 6.69 7.71 4.41
C VAL A 97 6.56 9.10 5.01
N GLY A 98 5.38 9.69 4.88
CA GLY A 98 5.08 11.04 5.40
C GLY A 98 4.49 11.07 6.80
N ASP A 99 4.00 9.94 7.31
CA ASP A 99 3.38 9.86 8.63
C ASP A 99 4.01 8.74 9.46
N PRO A 100 4.41 8.99 10.72
CA PRO A 100 5.06 8.00 11.56
C PRO A 100 4.20 6.77 11.88
N THR A 101 2.87 6.87 11.76
CA THR A 101 1.97 5.71 11.98
C THR A 101 2.08 4.66 10.87
N LEU A 102 2.51 5.06 9.67
CA LEU A 102 2.71 4.17 8.54
C LEU A 102 4.09 3.49 8.54
N LEU A 103 5.09 4.08 9.22
CA LEU A 103 6.44 3.57 9.22
C LEU A 103 6.52 2.09 9.65
N PRO A 104 6.02 1.69 10.83
CA PRO A 104 6.11 0.29 11.27
C PRO A 104 5.30 -0.65 10.39
N LEU A 105 4.21 -0.17 9.78
CA LEU A 105 3.40 -0.98 8.88
C LEU A 105 4.12 -1.24 7.54
N ALA A 106 4.75 -0.21 6.99
CA ALA A 106 5.55 -0.35 5.78
C ALA A 106 6.78 -1.24 6.00
N GLU A 107 7.49 -1.08 7.13
CA GLU A 107 8.60 -1.96 7.51
C GLU A 107 8.15 -3.42 7.62
N ASP A 108 6.98 -3.68 8.21
CA ASP A 108 6.44 -5.02 8.36
C ASP A 108 6.07 -5.66 7.00
N VAL A 109 5.59 -4.86 6.04
CA VAL A 109 5.35 -5.31 4.66
C VAL A 109 6.64 -5.86 4.04
N PHE A 110 7.76 -5.12 4.11
CA PHE A 110 9.04 -5.56 3.57
C PHE A 110 9.63 -6.75 4.33
N ARG A 111 9.53 -6.74 5.65
CA ARG A 111 9.96 -7.88 6.48
C ARG A 111 9.22 -9.15 6.10
N ARG A 112 7.91 -9.08 5.90
CA ARG A 112 7.11 -10.23 5.43
C ARG A 112 7.51 -10.67 4.03
N ALA A 113 7.77 -9.75 3.11
CA ALA A 113 8.19 -10.07 1.76
C ALA A 113 9.53 -10.85 1.74
N TRP A 114 10.53 -10.42 2.53
CA TRP A 114 11.79 -11.15 2.69
C TRP A 114 11.60 -12.51 3.37
N ASN A 115 10.73 -12.61 4.38
CA ASN A 115 10.39 -13.87 5.04
C ASN A 115 9.75 -14.88 4.07
N ARG A 116 8.82 -14.41 3.21
CA ARG A 116 8.19 -15.27 2.18
C ARG A 116 9.21 -15.85 1.21
N ARG A 117 10.31 -15.16 0.99
CA ARG A 117 11.41 -15.63 0.14
C ARG A 117 12.46 -16.48 0.85
N GLY A 118 12.31 -16.67 2.16
CA GLY A 118 13.24 -17.47 2.95
C GLY A 118 14.61 -16.82 3.20
N THR A 119 14.71 -15.51 3.02
CA THR A 119 15.95 -14.74 3.19
C THR A 119 15.75 -13.53 4.10
N PRO A 120 15.23 -13.72 5.35
CA PRO A 120 14.92 -12.61 6.26
C PRO A 120 16.14 -11.76 6.66
N GLU A 121 17.33 -12.34 6.61
CA GLU A 121 18.60 -11.66 6.90
C GLU A 121 18.97 -10.57 5.89
N ARG A 122 18.34 -10.58 4.71
CA ARG A 122 18.56 -9.57 3.67
C ARG A 122 17.67 -8.33 3.83
N TYR A 123 16.77 -8.34 4.81
CA TYR A 123 15.94 -7.18 5.11
C TYR A 123 16.81 -6.04 5.67
N ASP A 124 16.76 -4.90 4.99
CA ASP A 124 17.41 -3.67 5.43
C ASP A 124 16.33 -2.68 5.91
N PRO A 125 16.35 -2.26 7.20
CA PRO A 125 15.41 -1.27 7.70
C PRO A 125 15.49 0.10 7.00
N THR A 126 16.62 0.44 6.37
CA THR A 126 16.78 1.69 5.62
C THR A 126 15.94 1.73 4.33
N THR A 127 15.36 0.60 3.93
CA THR A 127 14.42 0.51 2.81
C THR A 127 13.20 1.40 3.00
N VAL A 128 12.75 1.61 4.25
CA VAL A 128 11.62 2.47 4.58
C VAL A 128 12.10 3.68 5.35
N GLN A 129 11.86 4.87 4.80
CA GLN A 129 12.38 6.12 5.37
C GLN A 129 11.23 7.05 5.72
N PHE A 130 11.22 7.49 6.98
CA PHE A 130 10.35 8.58 7.40
C PHE A 130 10.98 9.92 7.01
N ILE A 131 10.26 10.69 6.19
CA ILE A 131 10.77 11.97 5.67
C ILE A 131 10.28 13.14 6.50
N GLY A 132 8.97 13.21 6.78
CA GLY A 132 8.39 14.27 7.59
C GLY A 132 6.89 14.44 7.37
N VAL A 133 6.20 14.92 8.41
CA VAL A 133 4.73 15.06 8.41
C VAL A 133 4.26 16.25 7.58
N HIS A 134 5.06 17.32 7.54
CA HIS A 134 4.68 18.54 6.82
C HIS A 134 4.85 18.35 5.31
N PRO A 135 3.85 18.70 4.48
CA PRO A 135 3.88 18.45 3.03
C PRO A 135 5.11 19.01 2.31
N THR A 136 5.57 20.21 2.68
CA THR A 136 6.76 20.84 2.08
C THR A 136 8.05 20.11 2.47
N VAL A 137 8.18 19.67 3.73
CA VAL A 137 9.33 18.89 4.20
C VAL A 137 9.34 17.53 3.52
N TYR A 138 8.19 16.90 3.40
CA TYR A 138 8.03 15.63 2.70
C TYR A 138 8.44 15.75 1.22
N ALA A 139 7.92 16.77 0.51
CA ALA A 139 8.26 16.98 -0.89
C ALA A 139 9.75 17.26 -1.10
N ALA A 140 10.36 18.08 -0.23
CA ALA A 140 11.78 18.37 -0.29
C ALA A 140 12.65 17.13 -0.02
N GLY A 141 12.28 16.33 1.00
CA GLY A 141 13.02 15.10 1.32
C GLY A 141 12.88 14.01 0.25
N VAL A 142 11.70 13.88 -0.37
CA VAL A 142 11.53 12.97 -1.53
C VAL A 142 12.37 13.44 -2.71
N ALA A 143 12.42 14.76 -2.98
CA ALA A 143 13.27 15.29 -4.04
C ALA A 143 14.76 15.03 -3.77
N ASP A 144 15.20 15.15 -2.53
CA ASP A 144 16.58 14.84 -2.12
C ASP A 144 16.93 13.36 -2.33
N LEU A 145 16.02 12.46 -1.97
CA LEU A 145 16.17 11.01 -2.20
C LEU A 145 16.31 10.65 -3.69
N LEU A 146 15.70 11.42 -4.59
CA LEU A 146 15.76 11.18 -6.02
C LEU A 146 17.06 11.70 -6.67
N LEU A 147 17.82 12.56 -5.96
CA LEU A 147 19.04 13.18 -6.46
C LEU A 147 20.30 12.40 -6.05
N HIS A 148 20.18 11.48 -5.11
CA HIS A 148 21.27 10.69 -4.56
C HIS A 148 21.08 9.20 -4.84
#